data_1098753efcd2901d1ee7a205ca5d9d2a
#
_entry.id   1098753efcd2901d1ee7a205ca5d9d2a
#
_cell.length_a   1.000
_cell.length_b   1.000
_cell.length_c   1.000
_cell.angle_alpha   90.00
_cell.angle_beta   90.00
_cell.angle_gamma   90.00
#
_symmetry.space_group_name_H-M   'P 1'
#
loop_
_entity.id
_entity.type
_entity.pdbx_description
1 polymer ?
#
loop_
_entity_poly.entity_id
_entity_poly.type
_entity_poly.pdbx_seq_one_letter_code
_entity_poly.pdbx_strand_id
1 'polypeptide(L)'
;MNNNWHARSRVSVQWTSGGLLTLILLLLMVVVPQVRADEVEAKVVYHADFSDPRRFSAMLTSINNMVNHYANNFIDYDVRIVFVAHGVRFVTDDKLSGTPFAEDKPLTEQRENLRGRLLTLAEMHNVKLELCNITRSQIGLAEDKLYRQVELIPSGVVRLAQLQQEEGFAYIKIE
;
A
#
# COMPACT_ATOMS: atom_id res chain seq x y z
N MET A 1 66.53 -71.07 3.86
CA MET A 1 66.14 -71.06 2.46
C MET A 1 64.62 -71.07 2.43
N ASN A 2 63.94 -69.93 2.28
CA ASN A 2 62.58 -69.83 1.82
C ASN A 2 62.26 -68.35 1.53
N ASN A 3 62.13 -68.07 0.28
CA ASN A 3 61.75 -66.73 -0.20
C ASN A 3 60.25 -66.59 -0.19
N ASN A 4 59.72 -65.67 0.58
CA ASN A 4 58.30 -65.26 0.49
C ASN A 4 58.20 -63.89 -0.18
N TRP A 5 57.64 -63.85 -1.41
CA TRP A 5 57.31 -62.69 -2.15
C TRP A 5 55.99 -62.13 -1.65
N HIS A 6 55.97 -60.90 -1.11
CA HIS A 6 54.79 -60.20 -0.80
C HIS A 6 54.24 -59.54 -2.06
N ALA A 7 53.09 -59.99 -2.56
CA ALA A 7 52.32 -59.36 -3.61
C ALA A 7 51.61 -58.10 -3.06
N ARG A 8 52.03 -56.95 -3.51
CA ARG A 8 51.28 -55.69 -3.25
C ARG A 8 50.08 -55.60 -4.21
N SER A 9 48.84 -55.74 -3.72
CA SER A 9 47.66 -55.49 -4.47
C SER A 9 47.51 -53.97 -4.65
N ARG A 10 47.56 -53.46 -5.88
CA ARG A 10 47.23 -52.11 -6.25
C ARG A 10 45.70 -52.04 -6.35
N VAL A 11 45.09 -51.30 -5.42
CA VAL A 11 43.66 -50.91 -5.58
C VAL A 11 43.60 -49.77 -6.59
N SER A 12 43.10 -50.05 -7.78
CA SER A 12 42.79 -49.04 -8.79
C SER A 12 41.41 -48.43 -8.47
N VAL A 13 41.38 -47.18 -7.99
CA VAL A 13 40.15 -46.42 -7.88
C VAL A 13 39.75 -45.96 -9.27
N GLN A 14 38.76 -46.60 -9.84
CA GLN A 14 38.14 -46.14 -11.07
C GLN A 14 37.17 -44.99 -10.73
N TRP A 15 37.55 -43.76 -11.06
CA TRP A 15 36.67 -42.61 -11.03
C TRP A 15 35.73 -42.71 -12.24
N THR A 16 34.48 -43.14 -12.01
CA THR A 16 33.47 -43.13 -13.05
C THR A 16 33.04 -41.69 -13.31
N SER A 17 33.26 -41.20 -14.52
CA SER A 17 32.90 -39.83 -15.00
C SER A 17 31.41 -39.51 -14.92
N GLY A 18 30.56 -40.46 -14.53
CA GLY A 18 29.12 -40.27 -14.33
C GLY A 18 28.75 -39.48 -13.05
N GLY A 19 29.60 -39.54 -12.00
CA GLY A 19 29.27 -38.85 -10.73
C GLY A 19 29.39 -37.33 -10.79
N LEU A 20 30.30 -36.81 -11.62
CA LEU A 20 30.47 -35.35 -11.77
C LEU A 20 29.35 -34.70 -12.57
N LEU A 21 28.85 -35.37 -13.61
CA LEU A 21 27.71 -34.91 -14.42
C LEU A 21 26.40 -34.87 -13.61
N THR A 22 26.18 -35.87 -12.74
CA THR A 22 24.98 -35.94 -11.89
C THR A 22 25.02 -34.84 -10.81
N LEU A 23 26.18 -34.50 -10.27
CA LEU A 23 26.34 -33.43 -9.30
C LEU A 23 26.09 -32.03 -9.91
N ILE A 24 26.51 -31.81 -11.16
CA ILE A 24 26.30 -30.56 -11.89
C ILE A 24 24.80 -30.41 -12.27
N LEU A 25 24.13 -31.50 -12.63
CA LEU A 25 22.70 -31.47 -12.93
C LEU A 25 21.85 -31.20 -11.70
N LEU A 26 22.23 -31.68 -10.52
CA LEU A 26 21.58 -31.41 -9.24
C LEU A 26 21.80 -29.94 -8.79
N LEU A 27 22.95 -29.35 -9.10
CA LEU A 27 23.26 -27.96 -8.77
C LEU A 27 22.47 -26.96 -9.63
N LEU A 28 22.12 -27.33 -10.87
CA LEU A 28 21.31 -26.52 -11.80
C LEU A 28 19.81 -26.47 -11.44
N MET A 29 19.32 -27.41 -10.63
CA MET A 29 17.91 -27.42 -10.18
C MET A 29 17.60 -26.48 -9.02
N VAL A 30 18.58 -25.81 -8.41
CA VAL A 30 18.37 -24.94 -7.25
C VAL A 30 18.21 -23.46 -7.60
N VAL A 31 18.32 -23.08 -8.88
CA VAL A 31 17.96 -21.74 -9.34
C VAL A 31 16.47 -21.74 -9.71
N VAL A 32 15.61 -21.99 -8.74
CA VAL A 32 14.20 -21.59 -8.86
C VAL A 32 14.20 -20.07 -8.79
N PRO A 33 13.76 -19.35 -9.85
CA PRO A 33 13.52 -17.93 -9.70
C PRO A 33 12.51 -17.79 -8.56
N GLN A 34 12.91 -17.12 -7.48
CA GLN A 34 11.93 -16.71 -6.48
C GLN A 34 10.96 -15.79 -7.22
N VAL A 35 9.78 -16.32 -7.52
CA VAL A 35 8.62 -15.49 -7.89
C VAL A 35 8.44 -14.57 -6.70
N ARG A 36 8.86 -13.31 -6.84
CA ARG A 36 8.52 -12.26 -5.89
C ARG A 36 7.01 -12.24 -5.85
N ALA A 37 6.45 -12.46 -4.66
CA ALA A 37 5.04 -12.21 -4.41
C ALA A 37 4.74 -10.78 -4.89
N ASP A 38 3.64 -10.65 -5.61
CA ASP A 38 3.11 -9.51 -6.32
C ASP A 38 3.55 -8.16 -5.73
N GLU A 39 4.54 -7.53 -6.36
CA GLU A 39 4.88 -6.16 -6.06
C GLU A 39 3.78 -5.30 -6.69
N VAL A 40 3.00 -4.61 -5.85
CA VAL A 40 1.96 -3.67 -6.31
C VAL A 40 2.57 -2.72 -7.34
N GLU A 41 2.08 -2.76 -8.58
CA GLU A 41 2.68 -2.07 -9.72
C GLU A 41 2.45 -0.54 -9.64
N ALA A 42 1.31 -0.10 -9.08
CA ALA A 42 0.96 1.30 -8.96
C ALA A 42 0.64 1.69 -7.51
N LYS A 43 1.47 2.59 -6.93
CA LYS A 43 1.29 3.10 -5.56
C LYS A 43 1.09 4.61 -5.60
N VAL A 44 -0.07 5.09 -5.14
CA VAL A 44 -0.43 6.50 -5.21
C VAL A 44 -1.04 6.98 -3.90
N VAL A 45 -0.55 8.12 -3.40
CA VAL A 45 -1.15 8.79 -2.24
C VAL A 45 -1.68 10.16 -2.61
N TYR A 46 -2.95 10.40 -2.27
CA TYR A 46 -3.61 11.70 -2.36
C TYR A 46 -3.59 12.39 -1.01
N HIS A 47 -3.29 13.68 -1.00
CA HIS A 47 -3.27 14.50 0.21
C HIS A 47 -4.51 15.39 0.29
N ALA A 48 -5.36 15.17 1.29
CA ALA A 48 -6.56 15.95 1.57
C ALA A 48 -6.37 16.83 2.81
N ASP A 49 -5.96 18.09 2.64
CA ASP A 49 -5.71 19.06 3.72
C ASP A 49 -6.58 20.34 3.60
N PHE A 50 -7.48 20.36 2.66
CA PHE A 50 -8.29 21.51 2.26
C PHE A 50 -9.75 21.39 2.72
N SER A 51 -10.48 22.52 2.67
CA SER A 51 -11.88 22.61 3.10
C SER A 51 -12.90 22.62 1.97
N ASP A 52 -12.51 22.90 0.72
CA ASP A 52 -13.44 23.09 -0.41
C ASP A 52 -14.06 21.75 -0.87
N PRO A 53 -15.42 21.60 -0.77
CA PRO A 53 -16.11 20.40 -1.21
C PRO A 53 -16.02 20.15 -2.72
N ARG A 54 -15.89 21.20 -3.56
CA ARG A 54 -15.73 21.03 -5.01
C ARG A 54 -14.38 20.45 -5.35
N ARG A 55 -13.32 20.90 -4.66
CA ARG A 55 -11.97 20.35 -4.77
C ARG A 55 -11.95 18.88 -4.33
N PHE A 56 -12.66 18.55 -3.24
CA PHE A 56 -12.81 17.17 -2.79
C PHE A 56 -13.57 16.33 -3.82
N SER A 57 -14.65 16.85 -4.41
CA SER A 57 -15.37 16.18 -5.49
C SER A 57 -14.48 15.90 -6.70
N ALA A 58 -13.62 16.86 -7.09
CA ALA A 58 -12.65 16.68 -8.18
C ALA A 58 -11.63 15.59 -7.84
N MET A 59 -11.13 15.55 -6.60
CA MET A 59 -10.22 14.50 -6.13
C MET A 59 -10.86 13.11 -6.22
N LEU A 60 -12.10 12.96 -5.73
CA LEU A 60 -12.82 11.68 -5.83
C LEU A 60 -13.03 11.23 -7.29
N THR A 61 -13.29 12.18 -8.20
CA THR A 61 -13.39 11.88 -9.64
C THR A 61 -12.06 11.39 -10.20
N SER A 62 -10.96 12.06 -9.86
CA SER A 62 -9.62 11.69 -10.32
C SER A 62 -9.23 10.30 -9.82
N ILE A 63 -9.50 10.00 -8.54
CA ILE A 63 -9.23 8.68 -7.96
C ILE A 63 -10.06 7.61 -8.66
N ASN A 64 -11.37 7.85 -8.84
CA ASN A 64 -12.25 6.88 -9.51
C ASN A 64 -11.77 6.57 -10.93
N ASN A 65 -11.36 7.59 -11.70
CA ASN A 65 -10.82 7.38 -13.04
C ASN A 65 -9.53 6.57 -13.02
N MET A 66 -8.64 6.84 -12.05
CA MET A 66 -7.37 6.14 -11.88
C MET A 66 -7.57 4.67 -11.53
N VAL A 67 -8.38 4.35 -10.50
CA VAL A 67 -8.59 2.97 -10.08
C VAL A 67 -9.31 2.15 -11.16
N ASN A 68 -10.25 2.76 -11.90
CA ASN A 68 -10.88 2.11 -13.06
C ASN A 68 -9.89 1.85 -14.20
N HIS A 69 -8.95 2.79 -14.44
CA HIS A 69 -7.89 2.56 -15.42
C HIS A 69 -7.01 1.38 -15.03
N TYR A 70 -6.57 1.31 -13.77
CA TYR A 70 -5.77 0.19 -13.28
C TYR A 70 -6.52 -1.13 -13.35
N ALA A 71 -7.76 -1.18 -12.86
CA ALA A 71 -8.57 -2.38 -12.89
C ALA A 71 -8.82 -2.89 -14.33
N ASN A 72 -9.13 -1.99 -15.28
CA ASN A 72 -9.39 -2.35 -16.67
C ASN A 72 -8.13 -2.85 -17.42
N ASN A 73 -6.94 -2.52 -16.93
CA ASN A 73 -5.66 -2.94 -17.50
C ASN A 73 -4.98 -4.06 -16.67
N PHE A 74 -5.66 -4.62 -15.67
CA PHE A 74 -5.13 -5.66 -14.78
C PHE A 74 -3.84 -5.25 -14.06
N ILE A 75 -3.74 -3.96 -13.70
CA ILE A 75 -2.62 -3.38 -12.96
C ILE A 75 -2.98 -3.44 -11.47
N ASP A 76 -2.17 -4.10 -10.66
CA ASP A 76 -2.30 -4.11 -9.22
C ASP A 76 -1.96 -2.73 -8.65
N TYR A 77 -2.77 -2.24 -7.69
CA TYR A 77 -2.58 -0.90 -7.16
C TYR A 77 -2.80 -0.82 -5.65
N ASP A 78 -2.11 0.13 -5.02
CA ASP A 78 -2.38 0.62 -3.66
C ASP A 78 -2.61 2.13 -3.74
N VAL A 79 -3.88 2.56 -3.61
CA VAL A 79 -4.27 3.97 -3.64
C VAL A 79 -4.74 4.39 -2.25
N ARG A 80 -4.18 5.48 -1.73
CA ARG A 80 -4.49 5.99 -0.39
C ARG A 80 -4.89 7.45 -0.42
N ILE A 81 -5.74 7.85 0.53
CA ILE A 81 -6.05 9.23 0.81
C ILE A 81 -5.62 9.51 2.26
N VAL A 82 -4.68 10.43 2.43
CA VAL A 82 -4.25 10.91 3.76
C VAL A 82 -4.94 12.22 4.06
N PHE A 83 -5.81 12.22 5.07
CA PHE A 83 -6.56 13.37 5.53
C PHE A 83 -5.82 14.07 6.66
N VAL A 84 -5.58 15.38 6.49
CA VAL A 84 -4.88 16.24 7.47
C VAL A 84 -5.67 17.55 7.61
N ALA A 85 -5.63 18.18 8.76
CA ALA A 85 -6.26 19.47 9.01
C ALA A 85 -7.71 19.50 8.52
N HIS A 86 -8.06 20.38 7.58
CA HIS A 86 -9.42 20.53 7.06
C HIS A 86 -9.98 19.25 6.40
N GLY A 87 -9.12 18.31 6.01
CA GLY A 87 -9.55 17.04 5.44
C GLY A 87 -10.40 16.19 6.39
N VAL A 88 -10.30 16.39 7.71
CA VAL A 88 -11.14 15.68 8.70
C VAL A 88 -12.63 15.85 8.44
N ARG A 89 -13.05 16.96 7.84
CA ARG A 89 -14.45 17.28 7.51
C ARG A 89 -15.11 16.26 6.58
N PHE A 90 -14.31 15.55 5.79
CA PHE A 90 -14.81 14.64 4.77
C PHE A 90 -14.90 13.18 5.23
N VAL A 91 -14.46 12.89 6.46
CA VAL A 91 -14.42 11.53 7.02
C VAL A 91 -15.30 11.33 8.24
N THR A 92 -16.24 12.26 8.48
CA THR A 92 -17.21 12.22 9.58
C THR A 92 -18.51 12.90 9.18
N ASP A 93 -19.62 12.51 9.80
CA ASP A 93 -20.90 13.24 9.73
C ASP A 93 -21.05 14.25 10.87
N ASP A 94 -20.09 14.32 11.80
CA ASP A 94 -20.07 15.35 12.83
C ASP A 94 -19.88 16.74 12.20
N LYS A 95 -20.65 17.71 12.66
CA LYS A 95 -20.59 19.09 12.15
C LYS A 95 -19.34 19.85 12.57
N LEU A 96 -18.56 19.30 13.48
CA LEU A 96 -17.34 19.88 14.05
C LEU A 96 -17.54 21.32 14.56
N SER A 97 -18.73 21.61 15.10
CA SER A 97 -19.10 22.94 15.57
C SER A 97 -18.16 23.45 16.66
N GLY A 98 -17.74 24.72 16.57
CA GLY A 98 -16.80 25.31 17.52
C GLY A 98 -15.34 24.98 17.25
N THR A 99 -15.03 24.23 16.20
CA THR A 99 -13.65 23.95 15.76
C THR A 99 -13.30 24.75 14.50
N PRO A 100 -12.01 24.88 14.15
CA PRO A 100 -11.59 25.49 12.88
C PRO A 100 -12.09 24.74 11.64
N PHE A 101 -12.56 23.51 11.81
CA PHE A 101 -13.00 22.63 10.74
C PHE A 101 -14.53 22.52 10.64
N ALA A 102 -15.26 23.40 11.30
CA ALA A 102 -16.72 23.38 11.33
C ALA A 102 -17.33 23.30 9.91
N GLU A 103 -18.44 22.57 9.83
CA GLU A 103 -19.21 22.44 8.59
C GLU A 103 -19.73 23.81 8.15
N ASP A 104 -19.64 24.06 6.86
CA ASP A 104 -20.22 25.23 6.19
C ASP A 104 -21.33 24.81 5.22
N LYS A 105 -22.09 25.79 4.75
CA LYS A 105 -23.21 25.52 3.82
C LYS A 105 -22.83 24.76 2.57
N PRO A 106 -21.71 25.08 1.86
CA PRO A 106 -21.29 24.30 0.70
C PRO A 106 -21.03 22.82 1.00
N LEU A 107 -20.47 22.50 2.17
CA LEU A 107 -20.26 21.10 2.55
C LEU A 107 -21.57 20.44 2.95
N THR A 108 -22.44 21.10 3.70
CA THR A 108 -23.76 20.56 4.07
C THR A 108 -24.56 20.12 2.83
N GLU A 109 -24.57 20.94 1.78
CA GLU A 109 -25.32 20.68 0.55
C GLU A 109 -24.75 19.47 -0.25
N GLN A 110 -23.47 19.15 -0.09
CA GLN A 110 -22.80 18.10 -0.86
C GLN A 110 -22.43 16.86 -0.04
N ARG A 111 -22.56 16.91 1.30
CA ARG A 111 -22.05 15.88 2.22
C ARG A 111 -22.48 14.46 1.84
N GLU A 112 -23.75 14.24 1.62
CA GLU A 112 -24.27 12.91 1.31
C GLU A 112 -23.66 12.34 0.02
N ASN A 113 -23.59 13.15 -1.03
CA ASN A 113 -22.98 12.75 -2.29
C ASN A 113 -21.47 12.45 -2.13
N LEU A 114 -20.74 13.35 -1.47
CA LEU A 114 -19.30 13.19 -1.26
C LEU A 114 -18.98 11.96 -0.40
N ARG A 115 -19.76 11.75 0.68
CA ARG A 115 -19.66 10.57 1.53
C ARG A 115 -19.91 9.29 0.74
N GLY A 116 -21.00 9.22 -0.02
CA GLY A 116 -21.33 8.03 -0.80
C GLY A 116 -20.20 7.66 -1.78
N ARG A 117 -19.67 8.65 -2.50
CA ARG A 117 -18.55 8.44 -3.43
C ARG A 117 -17.27 8.01 -2.73
N LEU A 118 -16.93 8.63 -1.59
CA LEU A 118 -15.76 8.26 -0.80
C LEU A 118 -15.85 6.82 -0.32
N LEU A 119 -16.99 6.42 0.26
CA LEU A 119 -17.20 5.08 0.76
C LEU A 119 -17.22 4.04 -0.36
N THR A 120 -17.76 4.37 -1.54
CA THR A 120 -17.67 3.53 -2.73
C THR A 120 -16.20 3.27 -3.13
N LEU A 121 -15.34 4.29 -3.13
CA LEU A 121 -13.92 4.10 -3.41
C LEU A 121 -13.24 3.17 -2.40
N ALA A 122 -13.58 3.31 -1.11
CA ALA A 122 -13.01 2.47 -0.07
C ALA A 122 -13.50 1.01 -0.16
N GLU A 123 -14.79 0.79 -0.39
CA GLU A 123 -15.43 -0.53 -0.30
C GLU A 123 -15.31 -1.33 -1.61
N MET A 124 -15.41 -0.66 -2.76
CA MET A 124 -15.42 -1.32 -4.07
C MET A 124 -14.06 -1.33 -4.76
N HIS A 125 -13.21 -0.34 -4.45
CA HIS A 125 -11.90 -0.16 -5.09
C HIS A 125 -10.73 -0.29 -4.12
N ASN A 126 -10.99 -0.68 -2.87
CA ASN A 126 -9.97 -0.87 -1.84
C ASN A 126 -9.05 0.35 -1.62
N VAL A 127 -9.59 1.56 -1.85
CA VAL A 127 -8.87 2.81 -1.56
C VAL A 127 -8.78 2.99 -0.05
N LYS A 128 -7.57 3.12 0.49
CA LYS A 128 -7.35 3.26 1.93
C LYS A 128 -7.55 4.69 2.37
N LEU A 129 -8.33 4.87 3.45
CA LEU A 129 -8.64 6.17 4.03
C LEU A 129 -7.86 6.32 5.34
N GLU A 130 -6.85 7.19 5.37
CA GLU A 130 -5.97 7.39 6.53
C GLU A 130 -6.16 8.80 7.11
N LEU A 131 -6.56 8.93 8.39
CA LEU A 131 -6.73 10.22 9.07
C LEU A 131 -5.62 10.47 10.09
N CYS A 132 -5.02 11.66 10.03
CA CYS A 132 -4.08 12.15 11.01
C CYS A 132 -4.69 12.23 12.43
N ASN A 133 -4.22 11.41 13.36
CA ASN A 133 -4.74 11.39 14.72
C ASN A 133 -4.42 12.69 15.50
N ILE A 134 -3.34 13.39 15.14
CA ILE A 134 -3.07 14.73 15.70
C ILE A 134 -4.21 15.68 15.38
N THR A 135 -4.66 15.72 14.13
CA THR A 135 -5.81 16.56 13.72
C THR A 135 -7.07 16.20 14.49
N ARG A 136 -7.40 14.90 14.57
CA ARG A 136 -8.59 14.42 15.28
C ARG A 136 -8.54 14.78 16.78
N SER A 137 -7.43 14.48 17.45
CA SER A 137 -7.29 14.67 18.90
C SER A 137 -7.28 16.14 19.31
N GLN A 138 -6.68 17.02 18.49
CA GLN A 138 -6.66 18.47 18.77
C GLN A 138 -8.05 19.11 18.83
N ILE A 139 -9.02 18.56 18.12
CA ILE A 139 -10.42 19.04 18.14
C ILE A 139 -11.33 18.19 19.02
N GLY A 140 -10.80 17.18 19.70
CA GLY A 140 -11.56 16.31 20.60
C GLY A 140 -12.59 15.43 19.90
N LEU A 141 -12.46 15.17 18.58
CA LEU A 141 -13.38 14.30 17.87
C LEU A 141 -13.21 12.84 18.31
N ALA A 142 -14.29 12.24 18.82
CA ALA A 142 -14.28 10.84 19.23
C ALA A 142 -14.09 9.89 18.01
N GLU A 143 -13.42 8.76 18.22
CA GLU A 143 -13.10 7.82 17.12
C GLU A 143 -14.34 7.19 16.51
N ASP A 144 -15.37 6.93 17.31
CA ASP A 144 -16.66 6.37 16.88
C ASP A 144 -17.50 7.33 15.99
N LYS A 145 -17.08 8.59 15.87
CA LYS A 145 -17.67 9.56 14.95
C LYS A 145 -17.09 9.52 13.54
N LEU A 146 -16.00 8.79 13.35
CA LEU A 146 -15.40 8.61 12.03
C LEU A 146 -16.16 7.55 11.24
N TYR A 147 -16.11 7.65 9.90
CA TYR A 147 -16.57 6.55 9.06
C TYR A 147 -15.75 5.30 9.34
N ARG A 148 -16.39 4.14 9.39
CA ARG A 148 -15.76 2.87 9.78
C ARG A 148 -14.55 2.46 8.93
N GLN A 149 -14.49 2.95 7.69
CA GLN A 149 -13.42 2.66 6.73
C GLN A 149 -12.16 3.51 6.96
N VAL A 150 -12.21 4.46 7.89
CA VAL A 150 -11.09 5.37 8.18
C VAL A 150 -10.16 4.75 9.21
N GLU A 151 -8.89 4.64 8.84
CA GLU A 151 -7.81 4.23 9.72
C GLU A 151 -7.14 5.46 10.34
N LEU A 152 -6.87 5.41 11.64
CA LEU A 152 -6.11 6.45 12.33
C LEU A 152 -4.62 6.20 12.24
N ILE A 153 -3.89 7.19 11.73
CA ILE A 153 -2.43 7.18 11.69
C ILE A 153 -1.86 8.21 12.66
N PRO A 154 -0.73 7.96 13.31
CA PRO A 154 -0.17 8.86 14.33
C PRO A 154 0.01 10.29 13.82
N SER A 155 0.58 10.47 12.62
CA SER A 155 0.84 11.77 12.00
C SER A 155 0.68 11.68 10.48
N GLY A 156 -0.23 12.46 9.90
CA GLY A 156 -0.45 12.46 8.45
C GLY A 156 0.76 12.96 7.66
N VAL A 157 1.49 13.98 8.17
CA VAL A 157 2.70 14.50 7.48
C VAL A 157 3.83 13.47 7.45
N VAL A 158 4.03 12.76 8.58
CA VAL A 158 5.03 11.69 8.67
C VAL A 158 4.63 10.55 7.74
N ARG A 159 3.36 10.17 7.74
CA ARG A 159 2.84 9.12 6.86
C ARG A 159 3.05 9.43 5.38
N LEU A 160 2.76 10.66 4.96
CA LEU A 160 3.01 11.11 3.59
C LEU A 160 4.49 11.02 3.21
N ALA A 161 5.40 11.37 4.13
CA ALA A 161 6.83 11.25 3.89
C ALA A 161 7.27 9.79 3.77
N GLN A 162 6.82 8.92 4.69
CA GLN A 162 7.13 7.49 4.68
C GLN A 162 6.63 6.79 3.41
N LEU A 163 5.38 7.04 3.02
CA LEU A 163 4.81 6.48 1.80
C LEU A 163 5.67 6.78 0.56
N GLN A 164 6.18 8.02 0.45
CA GLN A 164 7.01 8.42 -0.69
C GLN A 164 8.44 7.89 -0.59
N GLN A 165 9.08 7.97 0.58
CA GLN A 165 10.50 7.69 0.73
C GLN A 165 10.80 6.19 0.91
N GLU A 166 9.93 5.48 1.63
CA GLU A 166 10.18 4.11 2.05
C GLU A 166 9.34 3.10 1.24
N GLU A 167 8.12 3.50 0.83
CA GLU A 167 7.17 2.59 0.19
C GLU A 167 6.98 2.86 -1.32
N GLY A 168 7.60 3.92 -1.86
CA GLY A 168 7.61 4.20 -3.30
C GLY A 168 6.31 4.79 -3.86
N PHE A 169 5.47 5.44 -3.03
CA PHE A 169 4.24 6.06 -3.49
C PHE A 169 4.47 7.35 -4.29
N ALA A 170 3.78 7.48 -5.42
CA ALA A 170 3.63 8.76 -6.10
C ALA A 170 2.69 9.66 -5.31
N TYR A 171 3.09 10.91 -5.05
CA TYR A 171 2.27 11.89 -4.34
C TYR A 171 1.46 12.73 -5.32
N ILE A 172 0.15 12.83 -5.08
CA ILE A 172 -0.77 13.67 -5.87
C ILE A 172 -1.53 14.61 -4.95
N LYS A 173 -1.58 15.88 -5.32
CA LYS A 173 -2.40 16.91 -4.71
C LYS A 173 -3.29 17.54 -5.79
N ILE A 174 -4.59 17.60 -5.52
CA ILE A 174 -5.55 18.26 -6.40
C ILE A 174 -5.70 19.70 -5.93
N GLU A 175 -5.51 20.65 -6.83
CA GLU A 175 -5.61 22.10 -6.58
C GLU A 175 -6.92 22.70 -7.13
#